data_bf141629f704230eb064be5e66166bef
#
_entry.id   bf141629f704230eb064be5e66166bef
#
_cell.length_a   1.000
_cell.length_b   1.000
_cell.length_c   1.000
_cell.angle_alpha   90.00
_cell.angle_beta   90.00
_cell.angle_gamma   90.00
#
_symmetry.space_group_name_H-M   'P 1'
#
loop_
_entity.id
_entity.type
_entity.pdbx_description
1 polymer ?
#
loop_
_entity_poly.entity_id
_entity_poly.type
_entity_poly.pdbx_seq_one_letter_code
_entity_poly.pdbx_strand_id
1 'polypeptide(L)'
;GGQPLLTTVSALVMRGRRFTLAHVGDCRVYRWHAERLQRISEDHVWEQPGMQHVLKRALGLDQHLVLDFLDGELREGESFVLLSDGVWSTLGDTAIAAILRDQADLPSAAQTLVNAAHLAGSQDNASALLVRVDALGEASIGDALVQLQQWPLPPTLKPGQAFEGWQVQGIIGQSQQSLLYRVLDSQGQPWLLKTLPTRLADDPQAGQALLSEEWFLKRVA
;
A
#
# COMPACT_ATOMS: atom_id res chain seq x y z
N GLY A 1 -8.06 -13.44 40.46
CA GLY A 1 -7.95 -12.63 39.28
C GLY A 1 -6.91 -13.26 38.36
N GLY A 2 -7.34 -13.67 37.16
CA GLY A 2 -6.42 -14.18 36.14
C GLY A 2 -5.54 -13.04 35.66
N GLN A 3 -4.30 -13.35 35.29
CA GLN A 3 -3.46 -12.37 34.60
C GLN A 3 -4.07 -12.09 33.21
N PRO A 4 -4.09 -10.81 32.76
CA PRO A 4 -4.56 -10.49 31.42
C PRO A 4 -3.68 -11.20 30.39
N LEU A 5 -4.31 -11.86 29.41
CA LEU A 5 -3.62 -12.45 28.26
C LEU A 5 -3.40 -11.32 27.24
N LEU A 6 -2.15 -11.07 26.93
CA LEU A 6 -1.74 -10.03 25.96
C LEU A 6 -1.14 -10.69 24.73
N THR A 7 -1.39 -10.11 23.56
CA THR A 7 -0.70 -10.50 22.32
C THR A 7 -0.56 -9.32 21.38
N THR A 8 0.49 -9.35 20.57
CA THR A 8 0.68 -8.43 19.44
C THR A 8 0.03 -8.99 18.19
N VAL A 9 -0.37 -8.15 17.27
CA VAL A 9 -0.96 -8.57 15.99
C VAL A 9 -0.44 -7.70 14.86
N SER A 10 0.06 -8.35 13.82
CA SER A 10 0.35 -7.73 12.53
C SER A 10 -0.34 -8.55 11.44
N ALA A 11 -1.36 -7.97 10.83
CA ALA A 11 -2.14 -8.62 9.78
C ALA A 11 -1.96 -7.89 8.45
N LEU A 12 -1.41 -8.59 7.46
CA LEU A 12 -1.20 -8.08 6.11
C LEU A 12 -2.26 -8.68 5.19
N VAL A 13 -3.10 -7.83 4.63
CA VAL A 13 -4.12 -8.21 3.65
C VAL A 13 -3.71 -7.69 2.28
N MET A 14 -3.63 -8.58 1.29
CA MET A 14 -3.32 -8.24 -0.10
C MET A 14 -4.57 -8.46 -0.95
N ARG A 15 -4.98 -7.46 -1.72
CA ARG A 15 -6.13 -7.53 -2.60
C ARG A 15 -5.87 -6.74 -3.88
N GLY A 16 -5.95 -7.42 -5.03
CA GLY A 16 -5.63 -6.80 -6.32
C GLY A 16 -4.18 -6.31 -6.33
N ARG A 17 -3.98 -5.03 -6.54
CA ARG A 17 -2.66 -4.38 -6.59
C ARG A 17 -2.33 -3.59 -5.30
N ARG A 18 -3.04 -3.82 -4.23
CA ARG A 18 -2.91 -3.08 -2.97
C ARG A 18 -2.73 -3.99 -1.77
N PHE A 19 -2.14 -3.44 -0.72
CA PHE A 19 -2.11 -4.07 0.59
C PHE A 19 -2.66 -3.13 1.66
N THR A 20 -3.18 -3.72 2.72
CA THR A 20 -3.51 -3.08 3.98
C THR A 20 -2.80 -3.83 5.09
N LEU A 21 -2.03 -3.11 5.90
CA LEU A 21 -1.44 -3.61 7.14
C LEU A 21 -2.28 -3.09 8.31
N ALA A 22 -2.75 -4.00 9.17
CA ALA A 22 -3.30 -3.68 10.48
C ALA A 22 -2.31 -4.14 11.55
N HIS A 23 -1.93 -3.24 12.48
CA HIS A 23 -0.83 -3.49 13.40
C HIS A 23 -1.14 -3.00 14.82
N VAL A 24 -0.75 -3.82 15.80
CA VAL A 24 -0.66 -3.45 17.22
C VAL A 24 0.42 -4.28 17.91
N GLY A 25 1.26 -3.64 18.68
CA GLY A 25 2.36 -4.27 19.41
C GLY A 25 3.73 -3.86 18.90
N ASP A 26 4.69 -4.73 19.06
CA ASP A 26 6.11 -4.51 18.74
C ASP A 26 6.67 -5.53 17.72
N CYS A 27 5.84 -6.38 17.13
CA CYS A 27 6.25 -7.10 15.94
C CYS A 27 6.54 -6.11 14.81
N ARG A 28 7.61 -6.32 14.06
CA ARG A 28 7.95 -5.42 12.97
C ARG A 28 7.58 -5.98 11.62
N VAL A 29 7.05 -5.11 10.78
CA VAL A 29 6.75 -5.41 9.38
C VAL A 29 7.61 -4.54 8.49
N TYR A 30 8.29 -5.17 7.55
CA TYR A 30 9.17 -4.53 6.60
C TYR A 30 8.72 -4.82 5.17
N ARG A 31 9.06 -3.89 4.26
CA ARG A 31 9.09 -4.11 2.82
C ARG A 31 10.54 -4.30 2.39
N TRP A 32 10.79 -5.33 1.62
CA TRP A 32 12.07 -5.60 0.96
C TRP A 32 11.89 -5.48 -0.55
N HIS A 33 12.56 -4.50 -1.15
CA HIS A 33 12.52 -4.28 -2.60
C HIS A 33 13.79 -3.59 -3.06
N ALA A 34 14.34 -4.00 -4.21
CA ALA A 34 15.56 -3.45 -4.79
C ALA A 34 16.71 -3.31 -3.74
N GLU A 35 16.93 -4.38 -2.97
CA GLU A 35 17.94 -4.47 -1.89
C GLU A 35 17.78 -3.43 -0.75
N ARG A 36 16.60 -2.87 -0.61
CA ARG A 36 16.27 -1.93 0.47
C ARG A 36 15.27 -2.56 1.43
N LEU A 37 15.62 -2.52 2.70
CA LEU A 37 14.74 -2.89 3.80
C LEU A 37 14.10 -1.60 4.36
N GLN A 38 12.79 -1.53 4.31
CA GLN A 38 12.02 -0.41 4.83
C GLN A 38 11.05 -0.90 5.89
N ARG A 39 11.21 -0.47 7.13
CA ARG A 39 10.22 -0.71 8.17
C ARG A 39 8.94 0.08 7.88
N ILE A 40 7.78 -0.58 7.94
CA ILE A 40 6.47 0.01 7.66
C ILE A 40 5.52 -0.06 8.85
N SER A 41 5.88 -0.76 9.94
CA SER A 41 5.18 -0.73 11.21
C SER A 41 5.88 0.16 12.22
N GLU A 42 5.14 0.67 13.20
CA GLU A 42 5.67 1.43 14.33
C GLU A 42 5.52 0.60 15.60
N ASP A 43 6.60 0.53 16.42
CA ASP A 43 6.57 -0.26 17.64
C ASP A 43 5.71 0.45 18.72
N HIS A 44 4.76 -0.27 19.30
CA HIS A 44 3.89 0.25 20.35
C HIS A 44 4.47 -0.04 21.74
N VAL A 45 5.62 0.53 22.01
CA VAL A 45 6.34 0.41 23.29
C VAL A 45 6.49 1.77 23.96
N TRP A 46 6.83 1.77 25.23
CA TRP A 46 7.16 3.01 25.91
C TRP A 46 8.56 3.49 25.52
N GLU A 47 8.68 4.75 25.13
CA GLU A 47 9.96 5.36 24.70
C GLU A 47 10.89 5.73 25.88
N GLN A 48 10.42 5.55 27.11
CA GLN A 48 11.20 5.91 28.30
C GLN A 48 12.39 4.96 28.47
N PRO A 49 13.56 5.46 28.90
CA PRO A 49 14.75 4.64 29.15
C PRO A 49 14.43 3.47 30.08
N GLY A 50 14.75 2.25 29.62
CA GLY A 50 14.50 1.01 30.37
C GLY A 50 13.09 0.44 30.21
N MET A 51 12.19 1.08 29.44
CA MET A 51 10.84 0.59 29.20
C MET A 51 10.56 0.25 27.72
N GLN A 52 11.57 0.24 26.86
CA GLN A 52 11.43 -0.01 25.42
C GLN A 52 10.94 -1.43 25.07
N HIS A 53 10.90 -2.33 26.03
CA HIS A 53 10.34 -3.68 25.93
C HIS A 53 8.94 -3.80 26.54
N VAL A 54 8.39 -2.71 27.08
CA VAL A 54 7.07 -2.69 27.71
C VAL A 54 6.05 -2.20 26.68
N LEU A 55 5.08 -3.06 26.37
CA LEU A 55 4.03 -2.73 25.40
C LEU A 55 3.15 -1.58 25.92
N LYS A 56 2.97 -0.58 25.09
CA LYS A 56 2.04 0.54 25.28
C LYS A 56 0.66 0.22 24.72
N ARG A 57 0.61 -0.60 23.64
CA ARG A 57 -0.62 -1.09 23.01
C ARG A 57 -0.45 -2.57 22.64
N ALA A 58 -1.45 -3.38 22.97
CA ALA A 58 -1.52 -4.80 22.64
C ALA A 58 -2.98 -5.26 22.67
N LEU A 59 -3.29 -6.35 22.00
CA LEU A 59 -4.59 -7.00 22.13
C LEU A 59 -4.74 -7.57 23.56
N GLY A 60 -5.79 -7.19 24.24
CA GLY A 60 -6.06 -7.60 25.63
C GLY A 60 -5.48 -6.65 26.71
N LEU A 61 -4.72 -5.61 26.32
CA LEU A 61 -4.17 -4.63 27.28
C LEU A 61 -5.26 -3.68 27.77
N ASP A 62 -6.09 -3.20 26.87
CA ASP A 62 -7.17 -2.26 27.14
C ASP A 62 -8.52 -2.79 26.64
N GLN A 63 -9.62 -2.23 27.16
CA GLN A 63 -10.97 -2.54 26.71
C GLN A 63 -11.25 -2.08 25.26
N HIS A 64 -10.51 -1.06 24.81
CA HIS A 64 -10.63 -0.51 23.45
C HIS A 64 -9.33 -0.76 22.70
N LEU A 65 -9.41 -1.62 21.68
CA LEU A 65 -8.29 -1.90 20.81
C LEU A 65 -8.10 -0.77 19.80
N VAL A 66 -6.90 -0.18 19.78
CA VAL A 66 -6.48 0.81 18.79
C VAL A 66 -5.44 0.18 17.89
N LEU A 67 -5.79 -0.04 16.62
CA LEU A 67 -4.92 -0.55 15.58
C LEU A 67 -4.39 0.60 14.72
N ASP A 68 -3.14 0.50 14.31
CA ASP A 68 -2.61 1.30 13.22
C ASP A 68 -2.94 0.63 11.89
N PHE A 69 -3.33 1.42 10.90
CA PHE A 69 -3.58 0.97 9.54
C PHE A 69 -2.65 1.67 8.58
N LEU A 70 -2.06 0.90 7.68
CA LEU A 70 -1.26 1.41 6.57
C LEU A 70 -1.74 0.76 5.28
N ASP A 71 -2.13 1.58 4.32
CA ASP A 71 -2.46 1.15 2.97
C ASP A 71 -1.35 1.50 1.99
N GLY A 72 -1.16 0.66 0.98
CA GLY A 72 -0.17 0.92 -0.04
C GLY A 72 -0.37 0.10 -1.31
N GLU A 73 0.40 0.44 -2.34
CA GLU A 73 0.45 -0.31 -3.59
C GLU A 73 1.49 -1.43 -3.50
N LEU A 74 1.13 -2.57 -4.09
CA LEU A 74 2.03 -3.70 -4.28
C LEU A 74 2.92 -3.48 -5.51
N ARG A 75 4.14 -4.02 -5.45
CA ARG A 75 5.09 -4.04 -6.56
C ARG A 75 5.52 -5.47 -6.84
N GLU A 76 5.65 -5.83 -8.10
CA GLU A 76 6.21 -7.12 -8.47
C GLU A 76 7.66 -7.25 -7.98
N GLY A 77 8.01 -8.41 -7.46
CA GLY A 77 9.33 -8.71 -6.90
C GLY A 77 9.57 -8.18 -5.48
N GLU A 78 8.65 -7.40 -4.89
CA GLU A 78 8.78 -7.01 -3.49
C GLU A 78 8.42 -8.15 -2.54
N SER A 79 9.00 -8.11 -1.35
CA SER A 79 8.64 -9.02 -0.26
C SER A 79 8.26 -8.26 0.99
N PHE A 80 7.27 -8.77 1.71
CA PHE A 80 6.93 -8.34 3.05
C PHE A 80 7.54 -9.30 4.04
N VAL A 81 8.17 -8.75 5.09
CA VAL A 81 8.87 -9.51 6.13
C VAL A 81 8.27 -9.12 7.47
N LEU A 82 7.63 -10.07 8.14
CA LEU A 82 7.01 -9.90 9.44
C LEU A 82 7.86 -10.67 10.47
N LEU A 83 8.35 -9.96 11.48
CA LEU A 83 9.26 -10.50 12.47
C LEU A 83 8.75 -10.24 13.89
N SER A 84 8.84 -11.25 14.75
CA SER A 84 8.70 -11.03 16.19
C SER A 84 9.94 -10.32 16.74
N ASP A 85 9.81 -9.76 17.93
CA ASP A 85 10.87 -9.08 18.66
C ASP A 85 12.08 -9.98 18.92
N GLY A 86 11.89 -11.27 19.17
CA GLY A 86 12.97 -12.25 19.31
C GLY A 86 13.89 -12.36 18.08
N VAL A 87 13.44 -11.90 16.90
CA VAL A 87 14.27 -11.82 15.70
C VAL A 87 14.88 -10.44 15.53
N TRP A 88 14.03 -9.42 15.35
CA TRP A 88 14.50 -8.10 14.94
C TRP A 88 15.31 -7.38 16.03
N SER A 89 14.99 -7.59 17.33
CA SER A 89 15.70 -6.93 18.42
C SER A 89 17.15 -7.41 18.56
N THR A 90 17.39 -8.67 18.22
CA THR A 90 18.72 -9.29 18.31
C THR A 90 19.55 -9.03 17.05
N LEU A 91 18.97 -9.13 15.86
CA LEU A 91 19.69 -9.01 14.61
C LEU A 91 19.90 -7.55 14.16
N GLY A 92 18.88 -6.71 14.34
CA GLY A 92 18.85 -5.36 13.78
C GLY A 92 18.68 -5.34 12.27
N ASP A 93 18.30 -4.18 11.72
CA ASP A 93 17.93 -4.01 10.31
C ASP A 93 19.07 -4.37 9.34
N THR A 94 20.32 -4.10 9.72
CA THR A 94 21.49 -4.39 8.86
C THR A 94 21.70 -5.88 8.63
N ALA A 95 21.62 -6.70 9.69
CA ALA A 95 21.79 -8.14 9.55
C ALA A 95 20.60 -8.78 8.85
N ILE A 96 19.38 -8.31 9.12
CA ILE A 96 18.15 -8.73 8.42
C ILE A 96 18.30 -8.46 6.92
N ALA A 97 18.70 -7.27 6.51
CA ALA A 97 18.91 -6.91 5.11
C ALA A 97 19.98 -7.77 4.42
N ALA A 98 21.09 -8.08 5.12
CA ALA A 98 22.13 -8.96 4.61
C ALA A 98 21.61 -10.37 4.33
N ILE A 99 20.87 -10.95 5.28
CA ILE A 99 20.27 -12.28 5.11
C ILE A 99 19.31 -12.31 3.93
N LEU A 100 18.43 -11.30 3.79
CA LEU A 100 17.48 -11.22 2.69
C LEU A 100 18.15 -11.06 1.31
N ARG A 101 19.29 -10.40 1.25
CA ARG A 101 20.09 -10.25 0.02
C ARG A 101 20.75 -11.58 -0.38
N ASP A 102 21.27 -12.31 0.59
CA ASP A 102 22.06 -13.52 0.34
C ASP A 102 21.17 -14.75 0.07
N GLN A 103 19.87 -14.69 0.42
CA GLN A 103 18.92 -15.81 0.28
C GLN A 103 17.88 -15.47 -0.80
N ALA A 104 17.95 -16.17 -1.94
CA ALA A 104 16.98 -16.02 -3.01
C ALA A 104 15.64 -16.73 -2.74
N ASP A 105 15.66 -17.73 -1.87
CA ASP A 105 14.51 -18.57 -1.49
C ASP A 105 13.91 -18.11 -0.17
N LEU A 106 12.59 -17.80 -0.16
CA LEU A 106 11.92 -17.27 1.02
C LEU A 106 11.89 -18.22 2.22
N PRO A 107 11.60 -19.52 2.06
CA PRO A 107 11.66 -20.47 3.18
C PRO A 107 13.04 -20.50 3.83
N SER A 108 14.10 -20.54 3.01
CA SER A 108 15.49 -20.51 3.49
C SER A 108 15.82 -19.19 4.18
N ALA A 109 15.36 -18.06 3.65
CA ALA A 109 15.53 -16.76 4.28
C ALA A 109 14.85 -16.69 5.66
N ALA A 110 13.59 -17.15 5.76
CA ALA A 110 12.85 -17.19 7.03
C ALA A 110 13.56 -18.04 8.08
N GLN A 111 14.00 -19.24 7.69
CA GLN A 111 14.72 -20.13 8.60
C GLN A 111 16.08 -19.56 9.01
N THR A 112 16.79 -18.93 8.08
CA THR A 112 18.08 -18.27 8.36
C THR A 112 17.92 -17.13 9.35
N LEU A 113 16.87 -16.29 9.21
CA LEU A 113 16.57 -15.20 10.14
C LEU A 113 16.37 -15.72 11.56
N VAL A 114 15.54 -16.75 11.74
CA VAL A 114 15.28 -17.35 13.04
C VAL A 114 16.55 -17.99 13.63
N ASN A 115 17.28 -18.78 12.84
CA ASN A 115 18.51 -19.43 13.30
C ASN A 115 19.58 -18.39 13.68
N ALA A 116 19.75 -17.34 12.86
CA ALA A 116 20.71 -16.28 13.14
C ALA A 116 20.38 -15.53 14.43
N ALA A 117 19.10 -15.27 14.71
CA ALA A 117 18.68 -14.65 15.97
C ALA A 117 19.04 -15.52 17.19
N HIS A 118 18.78 -16.82 17.13
CA HIS A 118 19.17 -17.75 18.20
C HIS A 118 20.71 -17.83 18.36
N LEU A 119 21.45 -17.92 17.26
CA LEU A 119 22.94 -17.93 17.30
C LEU A 119 23.51 -16.61 17.85
N ALA A 120 22.84 -15.49 17.62
CA ALA A 120 23.21 -14.19 18.17
C ALA A 120 22.79 -14.00 19.64
N GLY A 121 22.15 -15.01 20.27
CA GLY A 121 21.85 -15.04 21.68
C GLY A 121 20.40 -14.64 22.03
N SER A 122 19.48 -14.62 21.07
CA SER A 122 18.05 -14.41 21.39
C SER A 122 17.56 -15.50 22.35
N GLN A 123 16.94 -15.05 23.44
CA GLN A 123 16.34 -15.93 24.46
C GLN A 123 14.81 -16.00 24.34
N ASP A 124 14.25 -15.28 23.37
CA ASP A 124 12.80 -15.19 23.15
C ASP A 124 12.33 -16.07 22.01
N ASN A 125 11.01 -16.23 21.89
CA ASN A 125 10.38 -16.88 20.76
C ASN A 125 10.66 -16.09 19.48
N ALA A 126 11.31 -16.72 18.52
CA ALA A 126 11.70 -16.10 17.28
C ALA A 126 10.79 -16.60 16.13
N SER A 127 10.11 -15.66 15.48
CA SER A 127 9.22 -15.98 14.35
C SER A 127 9.49 -15.03 13.18
N ALA A 128 9.54 -15.60 11.96
CA ALA A 128 9.69 -14.88 10.72
C ALA A 128 8.69 -15.39 9.68
N LEU A 129 7.92 -14.49 9.09
CA LEU A 129 7.00 -14.75 7.98
C LEU A 129 7.38 -13.87 6.81
N LEU A 130 7.64 -14.48 5.67
CA LEU A 130 8.00 -13.78 4.43
C LEU A 130 6.97 -14.07 3.35
N VAL A 131 6.53 -13.01 2.67
CA VAL A 131 5.57 -13.11 1.56
C VAL A 131 6.12 -12.29 0.39
N ARG A 132 6.29 -12.91 -0.80
CA ARG A 132 6.72 -12.22 -2.01
C ARG A 132 5.56 -12.03 -2.97
N VAL A 133 5.54 -10.88 -3.63
CA VAL A 133 4.63 -10.56 -4.72
C VAL A 133 5.30 -11.00 -6.02
N ASP A 134 4.97 -12.19 -6.50
CA ASP A 134 5.58 -12.75 -7.71
C ASP A 134 5.01 -12.12 -8.99
N ALA A 135 3.70 -11.85 -9.00
CA ALA A 135 3.03 -11.17 -10.11
C ALA A 135 1.82 -10.38 -9.61
N LEU A 136 1.52 -9.30 -10.29
CA LEU A 136 0.30 -8.52 -10.06
C LEU A 136 -0.72 -8.84 -11.14
N GLY A 137 -1.96 -9.09 -10.74
CA GLY A 137 -3.08 -9.21 -11.67
C GLY A 137 -3.36 -7.92 -12.44
N GLU A 138 -4.23 -8.00 -13.44
CA GLU A 138 -4.73 -6.80 -14.11
C GLU A 138 -5.32 -5.82 -13.07
N ALA A 139 -5.10 -4.51 -13.29
CA ALA A 139 -5.67 -3.48 -12.42
C ALA A 139 -7.19 -3.61 -12.38
N SER A 140 -7.75 -3.70 -11.19
CA SER A 140 -9.20 -3.70 -11.01
C SER A 140 -9.77 -2.28 -11.10
N ILE A 141 -11.08 -2.17 -11.34
CA ILE A 141 -11.78 -0.86 -11.23
C ILE A 141 -11.51 -0.22 -9.86
N GLY A 142 -11.45 -1.04 -8.79
CA GLY A 142 -11.14 -0.55 -7.45
C GLY A 142 -9.75 0.07 -7.32
N ASP A 143 -8.73 -0.51 -7.97
CA ASP A 143 -7.37 0.06 -7.99
C ASP A 143 -7.34 1.40 -8.72
N ALA A 144 -8.03 1.50 -9.85
CA ALA A 144 -8.15 2.73 -10.64
C ALA A 144 -8.92 3.83 -9.88
N LEU A 145 -9.97 3.47 -9.11
CA LEU A 145 -10.76 4.40 -8.30
C LEU A 145 -9.90 5.06 -7.21
N VAL A 146 -9.06 4.30 -6.53
CA VAL A 146 -8.19 4.85 -5.48
C VAL A 146 -7.14 5.80 -6.07
N GLN A 147 -6.59 5.50 -7.25
CA GLN A 147 -5.67 6.42 -7.95
C GLN A 147 -6.37 7.72 -8.36
N LEU A 148 -7.61 7.64 -8.84
CA LEU A 148 -8.35 8.83 -9.24
C LEU A 148 -8.66 9.79 -8.06
N GLN A 149 -8.91 9.25 -6.87
CA GLN A 149 -9.14 10.08 -5.67
C GLN A 149 -7.90 10.92 -5.30
N GLN A 150 -6.72 10.54 -5.77
CA GLN A 150 -5.47 11.27 -5.53
C GLN A 150 -5.18 12.34 -6.60
N TRP A 151 -5.89 12.32 -7.72
CA TRP A 151 -5.67 13.27 -8.81
C TRP A 151 -6.71 14.38 -8.80
N PRO A 152 -6.27 15.64 -8.83
CA PRO A 152 -7.21 16.75 -8.91
C PRO A 152 -7.94 16.69 -10.25
N LEU A 153 -9.25 16.94 -10.24
CA LEU A 153 -10.00 17.09 -11.48
C LEU A 153 -9.46 18.31 -12.25
N PRO A 154 -9.36 18.20 -13.60
CA PRO A 154 -8.98 19.36 -14.40
C PRO A 154 -10.03 20.46 -14.26
N PRO A 155 -9.61 21.72 -14.26
CA PRO A 155 -10.55 22.84 -14.39
C PRO A 155 -11.30 22.73 -15.72
N THR A 156 -12.39 23.47 -15.88
CA THR A 156 -13.06 23.56 -17.19
C THR A 156 -12.07 24.06 -18.23
N LEU A 157 -11.80 23.22 -19.23
CA LEU A 157 -10.81 23.50 -20.28
C LEU A 157 -11.39 24.48 -21.31
N LYS A 158 -10.54 25.38 -21.86
CA LYS A 158 -10.93 26.37 -22.86
C LYS A 158 -10.41 25.97 -24.24
N PRO A 159 -11.11 26.39 -25.32
CA PRO A 159 -10.61 26.24 -26.69
C PRO A 159 -9.20 26.82 -26.82
N GLY A 160 -8.30 26.12 -27.51
CA GLY A 160 -6.89 26.51 -27.70
C GLY A 160 -5.97 26.15 -26.54
N GLN A 161 -6.48 25.67 -25.40
CA GLN A 161 -5.68 25.27 -24.25
C GLN A 161 -4.99 23.90 -24.52
N ALA A 162 -3.71 23.79 -24.13
CA ALA A 162 -3.02 22.50 -24.07
C ALA A 162 -3.32 21.84 -22.71
N PHE A 163 -3.64 20.55 -22.72
CA PHE A 163 -3.91 19.76 -21.54
C PHE A 163 -3.38 18.33 -21.74
N GLU A 164 -2.42 17.89 -20.92
CA GLU A 164 -1.84 16.52 -20.93
C GLU A 164 -1.43 16.04 -22.34
N GLY A 165 -0.84 16.92 -23.15
CA GLY A 165 -0.44 16.61 -24.53
C GLY A 165 -1.54 16.74 -25.58
N TRP A 166 -2.77 17.08 -25.17
CA TRP A 166 -3.91 17.31 -26.05
C TRP A 166 -4.15 18.79 -26.30
N GLN A 167 -4.53 19.16 -27.52
CA GLN A 167 -4.98 20.50 -27.84
C GLN A 167 -6.50 20.58 -27.84
N VAL A 168 -7.07 21.31 -26.89
CA VAL A 168 -8.53 21.44 -26.72
C VAL A 168 -9.11 22.30 -27.84
N GLN A 169 -10.10 21.75 -28.58
CA GLN A 169 -10.81 22.49 -29.63
C GLN A 169 -12.09 23.14 -29.10
N GLY A 170 -12.74 22.54 -28.12
CA GLY A 170 -13.94 23.03 -27.49
C GLY A 170 -14.81 21.98 -26.87
N ILE A 171 -15.84 22.41 -26.15
CA ILE A 171 -16.87 21.56 -25.59
C ILE A 171 -17.86 21.19 -26.69
N ILE A 172 -18.10 19.90 -26.91
CA ILE A 172 -19.09 19.37 -27.86
C ILE A 172 -20.31 18.76 -27.18
N GLY A 173 -20.21 18.51 -25.87
CA GLY A 173 -21.33 17.99 -25.07
C GLY A 173 -21.15 18.34 -23.59
N GLN A 174 -22.26 18.66 -22.94
CA GLN A 174 -22.30 18.94 -21.53
C GLN A 174 -23.56 18.34 -20.91
N SER A 175 -23.38 17.62 -19.79
CA SER A 175 -24.46 17.09 -18.96
C SER A 175 -24.27 17.48 -17.49
N GLN A 176 -25.17 17.07 -16.65
CA GLN A 176 -24.99 17.23 -15.20
C GLN A 176 -23.83 16.39 -14.66
N GLN A 177 -23.43 15.33 -15.34
CA GLN A 177 -22.45 14.35 -14.87
C GLN A 177 -21.14 14.37 -15.64
N SER A 178 -21.07 15.01 -16.82
CA SER A 178 -19.85 15.00 -17.64
C SER A 178 -19.74 16.20 -18.57
N LEU A 179 -18.47 16.51 -18.91
CA LEU A 179 -18.08 17.41 -19.97
C LEU A 179 -17.37 16.63 -21.06
N LEU A 180 -17.77 16.81 -22.31
CA LEU A 180 -17.17 16.16 -23.46
C LEU A 180 -16.50 17.22 -24.34
N TYR A 181 -15.20 17.05 -24.57
CA TYR A 181 -14.39 17.95 -25.39
C TYR A 181 -13.98 17.27 -26.67
N ARG A 182 -13.87 18.03 -27.74
CA ARG A 182 -13.08 17.69 -28.91
C ARG A 182 -11.64 18.15 -28.68
N VAL A 183 -10.68 17.23 -28.84
CA VAL A 183 -9.25 17.49 -28.68
C VAL A 183 -8.47 16.94 -29.85
N LEU A 184 -7.26 17.46 -30.08
CA LEU A 184 -6.32 16.97 -31.07
C LEU A 184 -5.08 16.41 -30.33
N ASP A 185 -4.53 15.32 -30.82
CA ASP A 185 -3.24 14.81 -30.38
C ASP A 185 -2.07 15.59 -31.01
N SER A 186 -0.83 15.17 -30.73
CA SER A 186 0.39 15.78 -31.30
C SER A 186 0.52 15.63 -32.82
N GLN A 187 -0.27 14.72 -33.42
CA GLN A 187 -0.30 14.48 -34.88
C GLN A 187 -1.49 15.19 -35.56
N GLY A 188 -2.28 15.92 -34.78
CA GLY A 188 -3.47 16.62 -35.26
C GLY A 188 -4.69 15.74 -35.46
N GLN A 189 -4.66 14.50 -34.97
CA GLN A 189 -5.81 13.58 -35.03
C GLN A 189 -6.86 13.96 -34.02
N PRO A 190 -8.16 13.95 -34.38
CA PRO A 190 -9.23 14.32 -33.46
C PRO A 190 -9.60 13.17 -32.52
N TRP A 191 -9.77 13.50 -31.24
CA TRP A 191 -10.20 12.60 -30.17
C TRP A 191 -11.30 13.24 -29.34
N LEU A 192 -11.94 12.41 -28.52
CA LEU A 192 -12.92 12.84 -27.52
C LEU A 192 -12.32 12.70 -26.13
N LEU A 193 -12.29 13.80 -25.39
CA LEU A 193 -11.89 13.82 -23.99
C LEU A 193 -13.14 14.02 -23.13
N LYS A 194 -13.44 13.07 -22.25
CA LYS A 194 -14.53 13.13 -21.30
C LYS A 194 -13.99 13.42 -19.89
N THR A 195 -14.53 14.41 -19.23
CA THR A 195 -14.16 14.78 -17.86
C THR A 195 -15.40 14.96 -17.00
N LEU A 196 -15.20 14.98 -15.67
CA LEU A 196 -16.24 15.39 -14.73
C LEU A 196 -16.27 16.91 -14.60
N PRO A 197 -17.46 17.52 -14.41
CA PRO A 197 -17.56 18.92 -14.01
C PRO A 197 -16.90 19.14 -12.65
N THR A 198 -16.24 20.26 -12.45
CA THR A 198 -15.51 20.59 -11.20
C THR A 198 -16.37 20.48 -9.93
N ARG A 199 -17.69 20.72 -10.02
CA ARG A 199 -18.62 20.56 -8.89
C ARG A 199 -18.77 19.12 -8.39
N LEU A 200 -18.33 18.12 -9.17
CA LEU A 200 -18.36 16.70 -8.82
C LEU A 200 -16.99 16.18 -8.36
N ALA A 201 -16.04 17.09 -8.06
CA ALA A 201 -14.69 16.72 -7.65
C ALA A 201 -14.68 15.81 -6.40
N ASP A 202 -15.57 16.08 -5.46
CA ASP A 202 -15.68 15.37 -4.19
C ASP A 202 -16.78 14.28 -4.20
N ASP A 203 -17.34 13.96 -5.37
CA ASP A 203 -18.35 12.91 -5.52
C ASP A 203 -17.72 11.58 -5.94
N PRO A 204 -17.55 10.61 -5.01
CA PRO A 204 -16.95 9.31 -5.31
C PRO A 204 -17.76 8.51 -6.36
N GLN A 205 -19.08 8.69 -6.40
CA GLN A 205 -19.94 7.95 -7.33
C GLN A 205 -19.77 8.44 -8.76
N ALA A 206 -19.56 9.74 -8.95
CA ALA A 206 -19.31 10.32 -10.28
C ALA A 206 -17.96 9.82 -10.86
N GLY A 207 -16.91 9.78 -10.04
CA GLY A 207 -15.61 9.20 -10.42
C GLY A 207 -15.73 7.73 -10.79
N GLN A 208 -16.45 6.96 -9.98
CA GLN A 208 -16.69 5.54 -10.23
C GLN A 208 -17.46 5.29 -11.53
N ALA A 209 -18.47 6.11 -11.83
CA ALA A 209 -19.24 5.97 -13.06
C ALA A 209 -18.37 6.22 -14.32
N LEU A 210 -17.53 7.27 -14.29
CA LEU A 210 -16.63 7.60 -15.40
C LEU A 210 -15.62 6.48 -15.67
N LEU A 211 -15.00 5.92 -14.63
CA LEU A 211 -14.07 4.80 -14.76
C LEU A 211 -14.72 3.52 -15.23
N SER A 212 -15.92 3.23 -14.72
CA SER A 212 -16.66 2.04 -15.15
C SER A 212 -16.94 2.12 -16.65
N GLU A 213 -17.29 3.30 -17.18
CA GLU A 213 -17.49 3.52 -18.60
C GLU A 213 -16.21 3.24 -19.43
N GLU A 214 -15.06 3.79 -19.01
CA GLU A 214 -13.78 3.53 -19.68
C GLU A 214 -13.43 2.03 -19.65
N TRP A 215 -13.63 1.39 -18.50
CA TRP A 215 -13.31 -0.03 -18.34
C TRP A 215 -14.17 -0.94 -19.21
N PHE A 216 -15.46 -0.61 -19.35
CA PHE A 216 -16.36 -1.33 -20.29
C PHE A 216 -15.97 -1.08 -21.73
N LEU A 217 -15.67 0.17 -22.12
CA LEU A 217 -15.28 0.51 -23.50
C LEU A 217 -14.01 -0.23 -23.95
N LYS A 218 -13.02 -0.37 -23.10
CA LYS A 218 -11.77 -1.13 -23.38
C LYS A 218 -12.00 -2.65 -23.59
N ARG A 219 -13.12 -3.20 -23.14
CA ARG A 219 -13.43 -4.63 -23.27
C ARG A 219 -14.36 -4.96 -24.42
N VAL A 220 -15.01 -3.97 -24.99
CA VAL A 220 -15.97 -4.12 -26.08
C VAL A 220 -15.36 -3.67 -27.43
N ALA A 221 -14.22 -2.96 -27.39
CA ALA A 221 -13.44 -2.56 -28.55
C ALA A 221 -12.44 -3.65 -28.96
#